data_6f3f7dd7b561764d9df71ab7021bf360
#
_entry.id   6f3f7dd7b561764d9df71ab7021bf360
#
_cell.length_a   1.000
_cell.length_b   1.000
_cell.length_c   1.000
_cell.angle_alpha   90.00
_cell.angle_beta   90.00
_cell.angle_gamma   90.00
#
_symmetry.space_group_name_H-M   'P 1'
#
loop_
_entity.id
_entity.type
_entity.pdbx_description
1 polymer ?
#
loop_
_entity_poly.entity_id
_entity_poly.type
_entity_poly.pdbx_seq_one_letter_code
_entity_poly.pdbx_strand_id
1 'polypeptide(L)'
;MKKQRLENLTIKDNFLFGAVMMNEDNCKGLLERALDIKIDYVRVSREKSIVYHPEYKGVRLDVYAKDEAQTCYNIEMQVTKKKALGKRSRYYQSQMDMEMLLAGSEYEMLPSSYVIFICDFDPFGEKQYRYTFEMKCKEKEKVQFGDCRHIVFLSTCGENDEIGRAHV
;
A
#
# COMPACT_ATOMS: atom_id res chain seq x y z
N MET A 1 -7.61 -14.44 25.16
CA MET A 1 -7.75 -14.41 23.70
C MET A 1 -8.29 -15.75 23.22
N LYS A 2 -9.48 -15.80 22.57
CA LYS A 2 -10.00 -17.03 21.96
C LYS A 2 -9.10 -17.35 20.76
N LYS A 3 -8.45 -18.52 20.75
CA LYS A 3 -7.76 -19.05 19.55
C LYS A 3 -8.81 -19.21 18.45
N GLN A 4 -8.80 -18.35 17.44
CA GLN A 4 -9.56 -18.58 16.21
C GLN A 4 -8.99 -19.83 15.54
N ARG A 5 -9.85 -20.80 15.17
CA ARG A 5 -9.41 -21.95 14.41
C ARG A 5 -9.06 -21.50 12.99
N LEU A 6 -8.00 -22.06 12.40
CA LEU A 6 -7.54 -21.74 11.04
C LEU A 6 -8.66 -21.86 9.98
N GLU A 7 -9.58 -22.80 10.19
CA GLU A 7 -10.75 -23.06 9.35
C GLU A 7 -11.73 -21.88 9.23
N ASN A 8 -11.67 -20.92 10.18
CA ASN A 8 -12.57 -19.74 10.22
C ASN A 8 -11.88 -18.45 9.77
N LEU A 9 -10.62 -18.50 9.34
CA LEU A 9 -9.92 -17.35 8.82
C LEU A 9 -10.39 -17.03 7.40
N THR A 10 -10.52 -15.75 7.10
CA THR A 10 -10.78 -15.24 5.75
C THR A 10 -9.61 -14.38 5.31
N ILE A 11 -9.55 -14.03 4.03
CA ILE A 11 -8.52 -13.13 3.48
C ILE A 11 -8.50 -11.75 4.18
N LYS A 12 -9.56 -11.40 4.91
CA LYS A 12 -9.63 -10.18 5.73
C LYS A 12 -8.81 -10.29 7.03
N ASP A 13 -8.42 -11.49 7.43
CA ASP A 13 -7.51 -11.67 8.56
C ASP A 13 -6.07 -11.35 8.13
N ASN A 14 -5.40 -10.46 8.87
CA ASN A 14 -4.06 -9.98 8.52
C ASN A 14 -3.04 -11.12 8.42
N PHE A 15 -3.22 -12.19 9.22
CA PHE A 15 -2.32 -13.35 9.16
C PHE A 15 -2.51 -14.10 7.84
N LEU A 16 -3.75 -14.40 7.45
CA LEU A 16 -4.03 -15.10 6.20
C LEU A 16 -3.69 -14.24 5.00
N PHE A 17 -4.04 -12.96 5.02
CA PHE A 17 -3.66 -12.00 3.98
C PHE A 17 -2.15 -11.98 3.76
N GLY A 18 -1.38 -11.78 4.84
CA GLY A 18 0.09 -11.81 4.76
C GLY A 18 0.62 -13.13 4.23
N ALA A 19 0.06 -14.28 4.65
CA ALA A 19 0.48 -15.59 4.17
C ALA A 19 0.22 -15.78 2.67
N VAL A 20 -0.94 -15.33 2.16
CA VAL A 20 -1.28 -15.38 0.72
C VAL A 20 -0.37 -14.47 -0.09
N MET A 21 -0.08 -13.27 0.40
CA MET A 21 0.76 -12.29 -0.29
C MET A 21 2.25 -12.63 -0.26
N MET A 22 2.70 -13.56 0.58
CA MET A 22 4.08 -14.10 0.51
C MET A 22 4.35 -14.88 -0.77
N ASN A 23 3.33 -15.34 -1.47
CA ASN A 23 3.47 -15.82 -2.83
C ASN A 23 3.66 -14.62 -3.76
N GLU A 24 4.81 -14.53 -4.42
CA GLU A 24 5.21 -13.39 -5.24
C GLU A 24 4.26 -13.20 -6.44
N ASP A 25 3.73 -14.28 -7.02
CA ASP A 25 2.76 -14.21 -8.13
C ASP A 25 1.42 -13.63 -7.67
N ASN A 26 0.94 -14.00 -6.48
CA ASN A 26 -0.28 -13.42 -5.91
C ASN A 26 -0.10 -11.92 -5.62
N CYS A 27 1.04 -11.55 -5.02
CA CYS A 27 1.35 -10.15 -4.73
C CYS A 27 1.48 -9.34 -6.03
N LYS A 28 2.21 -9.84 -7.02
CA LYS A 28 2.33 -9.24 -8.34
C LYS A 28 0.95 -9.06 -8.99
N GLY A 29 0.14 -10.11 -9.05
CA GLY A 29 -1.19 -10.06 -9.64
C GLY A 29 -2.13 -9.05 -8.97
N LEU A 30 -2.04 -8.90 -7.64
CA LEU A 30 -2.75 -7.86 -6.91
C LEU A 30 -2.28 -6.46 -7.33
N LEU A 31 -0.97 -6.22 -7.34
CA LEU A 31 -0.40 -4.92 -7.68
C LEU A 31 -0.72 -4.51 -9.12
N GLU A 32 -0.55 -5.41 -10.08
CA GLU A 32 -0.86 -5.15 -11.49
C GLU A 32 -2.33 -4.74 -11.69
N ARG A 33 -3.27 -5.44 -11.03
CA ARG A 33 -4.69 -5.12 -11.11
C ARG A 33 -5.07 -3.85 -10.37
N ALA A 34 -4.51 -3.65 -9.17
CA ALA A 34 -4.84 -2.51 -8.32
C ALA A 34 -4.33 -1.18 -8.90
N LEU A 35 -3.20 -1.22 -9.59
CA LEU A 35 -2.49 -0.03 -10.06
C LEU A 35 -2.59 0.17 -11.58
N ASP A 36 -3.07 -0.84 -12.31
CA ASP A 36 -3.12 -0.86 -13.79
C ASP A 36 -1.72 -0.68 -14.41
N ILE A 37 -0.76 -1.43 -13.90
CA ILE A 37 0.64 -1.43 -14.33
C ILE A 37 1.08 -2.84 -14.71
N LYS A 38 2.23 -2.95 -15.37
CA LYS A 38 2.92 -4.22 -15.61
C LYS A 38 4.15 -4.29 -14.75
N ILE A 39 4.38 -5.46 -14.16
CA ILE A 39 5.50 -5.76 -13.27
C ILE A 39 6.12 -7.07 -13.75
N ASP A 40 7.44 -7.12 -13.87
CA ASP A 40 8.12 -8.36 -14.27
C ASP A 40 8.15 -9.34 -13.10
N TYR A 41 8.63 -8.89 -11.95
CA TYR A 41 8.62 -9.67 -10.72
C TYR A 41 8.51 -8.77 -9.49
N VAL A 42 8.14 -9.35 -8.36
CA VAL A 42 8.22 -8.71 -7.03
C VAL A 42 8.98 -9.58 -6.05
N ARG A 43 9.66 -8.96 -5.11
CA ARG A 43 10.21 -9.60 -3.90
C ARG A 43 9.41 -9.18 -2.70
N VAL A 44 8.85 -10.13 -1.99
CA VAL A 44 7.93 -9.87 -0.89
C VAL A 44 8.56 -10.18 0.46
N SER A 45 8.33 -9.29 1.43
CA SER A 45 8.64 -9.46 2.84
C SER A 45 7.39 -9.27 3.68
N ARG A 46 7.10 -10.24 4.55
CA ARG A 46 5.97 -10.15 5.47
C ARG A 46 6.38 -9.47 6.79
N GLU A 47 5.48 -8.64 7.32
CA GLU A 47 5.63 -8.03 8.63
C GLU A 47 6.97 -7.27 8.81
N LYS A 48 7.34 -6.47 7.82
CA LYS A 48 8.53 -5.64 7.92
C LYS A 48 8.38 -4.59 9.01
N SER A 49 9.23 -4.66 10.02
CA SER A 49 9.27 -3.66 11.10
C SER A 49 10.37 -2.64 10.85
N ILE A 50 10.02 -1.37 10.93
CA ILE A 50 10.95 -0.24 10.81
C ILE A 50 10.91 0.54 12.11
N VAL A 51 12.01 0.53 12.85
CA VAL A 51 12.18 1.23 14.14
C VAL A 51 13.55 1.89 14.16
N TYR A 52 13.58 3.22 14.01
CA TYR A 52 14.85 3.96 14.02
C TYR A 52 15.32 4.32 15.42
N HIS A 53 14.40 4.58 16.33
CA HIS A 53 14.73 4.95 17.70
C HIS A 53 13.59 4.54 18.67
N PRO A 54 13.90 4.09 19.90
CA PRO A 54 12.86 3.63 20.85
C PRO A 54 11.81 4.68 21.22
N GLU A 55 12.17 5.96 21.17
CA GLU A 55 11.25 7.07 21.51
C GLU A 55 10.29 7.44 20.38
N TYR A 56 10.56 7.02 19.15
CA TYR A 56 9.70 7.29 18.01
C TYR A 56 8.78 6.11 17.72
N LYS A 57 7.64 6.44 17.15
CA LYS A 57 6.67 5.40 16.73
C LYS A 57 7.24 4.60 15.57
N GLY A 58 7.64 3.37 15.83
CA GLY A 58 7.95 2.41 14.77
C GLY A 58 6.71 2.04 13.95
N VAL A 59 6.93 1.50 12.77
CA VAL A 59 5.88 0.94 11.92
C VAL A 59 6.11 -0.54 11.72
N ARG A 60 5.02 -1.29 11.59
CA ARG A 60 5.02 -2.66 11.13
C ARG A 60 4.14 -2.72 9.89
N LEU A 61 4.76 -3.01 8.75
CA LEU A 61 4.10 -3.13 7.47
C LEU A 61 3.60 -4.57 7.31
N ASP A 62 2.33 -4.74 6.94
CA ASP A 62 1.72 -6.08 6.82
C ASP A 62 2.37 -6.86 5.68
N VAL A 63 2.48 -6.26 4.51
CA VAL A 63 3.18 -6.80 3.33
C VAL A 63 4.02 -5.70 2.71
N TYR A 64 5.31 -5.96 2.56
CA TYR A 64 6.24 -5.06 1.89
C TYR A 64 6.82 -5.75 0.66
N ALA A 65 6.76 -5.10 -0.49
CA ALA A 65 7.27 -5.64 -1.74
C ALA A 65 8.14 -4.63 -2.49
N LYS A 66 9.03 -5.13 -3.33
CA LYS A 66 9.80 -4.36 -4.30
C LYS A 66 9.74 -5.04 -5.66
N ASP A 67 9.61 -4.24 -6.71
CA ASP A 67 9.69 -4.72 -8.10
C ASP A 67 11.10 -4.60 -8.69
N GLU A 68 11.25 -4.93 -9.97
CA GLU A 68 12.51 -4.85 -10.73
C GLU A 68 13.06 -3.43 -10.83
N ALA A 69 12.19 -2.41 -10.82
CA ALA A 69 12.57 -1.00 -10.83
C ALA A 69 12.88 -0.45 -9.42
N GLN A 70 12.91 -1.33 -8.40
CA GLN A 70 13.05 -0.97 -6.98
C GLN A 70 11.89 -0.13 -6.43
N THR A 71 10.78 -0.01 -7.15
CA THR A 71 9.55 0.59 -6.62
C THR A 71 9.11 -0.14 -5.36
N CYS A 72 8.79 0.60 -4.31
CA CYS A 72 8.44 0.03 -3.01
C CYS A 72 6.95 0.07 -2.78
N TYR A 73 6.39 -1.05 -2.37
CA TYR A 73 4.97 -1.22 -2.08
C TYR A 73 4.77 -1.64 -0.63
N ASN A 74 3.95 -0.90 0.09
CA ASN A 74 3.38 -1.34 1.37
C ASN A 74 1.89 -1.61 1.18
N ILE A 75 1.45 -2.83 1.46
CA ILE A 75 0.07 -3.27 1.30
C ILE A 75 -0.50 -3.63 2.67
N GLU A 76 -1.58 -2.98 3.06
CA GLU A 76 -2.20 -3.05 4.37
C GLU A 76 -3.68 -3.49 4.28
N MET A 77 -4.08 -4.51 5.03
CA MET A 77 -5.48 -4.89 5.18
C MET A 77 -6.15 -4.06 6.28
N GLN A 78 -7.29 -3.43 5.99
CA GLN A 78 -8.07 -2.63 6.92
C GLN A 78 -9.51 -3.14 7.01
N VAL A 79 -9.82 -3.92 8.03
CA VAL A 79 -11.16 -4.50 8.23
C VAL A 79 -12.09 -3.54 8.97
N THR A 80 -11.53 -2.64 9.79
CA THR A 80 -12.31 -1.68 10.58
C THR A 80 -11.94 -0.25 10.23
N LYS A 81 -12.94 0.63 10.17
CA LYS A 81 -12.72 2.05 9.89
C LYS A 81 -11.90 2.69 11.01
N LYS A 82 -10.68 3.10 10.70
CA LYS A 82 -9.79 3.81 11.62
C LYS A 82 -9.70 5.27 11.22
N LYS A 83 -9.60 6.16 12.22
CA LYS A 83 -9.36 7.58 12.00
C LYS A 83 -7.93 7.80 11.46
N ALA A 84 -7.75 8.89 10.72
CA ALA A 84 -6.45 9.40 10.29
C ALA A 84 -5.64 8.47 9.35
N LEU A 85 -6.30 7.68 8.49
CA LEU A 85 -5.61 6.83 7.51
C LEU A 85 -4.67 7.66 6.60
N GLY A 86 -5.06 8.85 6.16
CA GLY A 86 -4.19 9.74 5.38
C GLY A 86 -2.94 10.20 6.13
N LYS A 87 -3.01 10.44 7.46
CA LYS A 87 -1.82 10.74 8.27
C LYS A 87 -0.95 9.50 8.47
N ARG A 88 -1.58 8.33 8.60
CA ARG A 88 -0.89 7.05 8.72
C ARG A 88 -0.13 6.71 7.43
N SER A 89 -0.75 6.89 6.26
CA SER A 89 -0.08 6.67 4.98
C SER A 89 1.14 7.56 4.81
N ARG A 90 1.01 8.87 5.12
CA ARG A 90 2.14 9.80 5.11
C ARG A 90 3.27 9.33 6.01
N TYR A 91 2.96 8.87 7.23
CA TYR A 91 3.95 8.41 8.17
C TYR A 91 4.65 7.13 7.68
N TYR A 92 3.91 6.20 7.10
CA TYR A 92 4.46 4.98 6.52
C TYR A 92 5.42 5.28 5.38
N GLN A 93 5.05 6.18 4.46
CA GLN A 93 5.95 6.59 3.38
C GLN A 93 7.23 7.23 3.91
N SER A 94 7.14 8.14 4.88
CA SER A 94 8.35 8.73 5.48
C SER A 94 9.28 7.70 6.11
N GLN A 95 8.75 6.65 6.73
CA GLN A 95 9.56 5.58 7.29
C GLN A 95 10.19 4.71 6.19
N MET A 96 9.45 4.45 5.11
CA MET A 96 9.99 3.75 3.94
C MET A 96 11.10 4.54 3.28
N ASP A 97 10.91 5.85 3.07
CA ASP A 97 11.90 6.75 2.47
C ASP A 97 13.20 6.79 3.29
N MET A 98 13.10 6.92 4.62
CA MET A 98 14.27 6.88 5.50
C MET A 98 15.05 5.57 5.42
N GLU A 99 14.39 4.46 5.15
CA GLU A 99 15.06 3.16 5.00
C GLU A 99 15.74 3.01 3.63
N MET A 100 15.21 3.67 2.62
CA MET A 100 15.69 3.52 1.24
C MET A 100 16.84 4.46 0.90
N LEU A 101 16.90 5.64 1.53
CA LEU A 101 17.92 6.65 1.26
C LEU A 101 18.99 6.65 2.36
N LEU A 102 20.16 6.16 2.04
CA LEU A 102 21.29 6.11 2.97
C LEU A 102 22.00 7.47 3.05
N ALA A 103 22.71 7.69 4.15
CA ALA A 103 23.51 8.90 4.32
C ALA A 103 24.53 9.05 3.18
N GLY A 104 24.58 10.24 2.58
CA GLY A 104 25.45 10.55 1.44
C GLY A 104 24.90 10.16 0.07
N SER A 105 23.70 9.58 0.01
CA SER A 105 23.01 9.35 -1.27
C SER A 105 22.29 10.59 -1.76
N GLU A 106 22.21 10.77 -3.08
CA GLU A 106 21.46 11.85 -3.70
C GLU A 106 19.95 11.56 -3.64
N TYR A 107 19.11 12.60 -3.55
CA TYR A 107 17.66 12.46 -3.45
C TYR A 107 17.03 11.80 -4.68
N GLU A 108 17.64 11.91 -5.85
CA GLU A 108 17.26 11.28 -7.10
C GLU A 108 17.28 9.74 -7.02
N MET A 109 18.03 9.20 -6.06
CA MET A 109 18.09 7.74 -5.83
C MET A 109 16.87 7.22 -5.07
N LEU A 110 16.01 8.11 -4.56
CA LEU A 110 14.80 7.70 -3.85
C LEU A 110 13.80 7.08 -4.84
N PRO A 111 13.44 5.80 -4.67
CA PRO A 111 12.57 5.13 -5.62
C PRO A 111 11.10 5.54 -5.46
N SER A 112 10.30 5.22 -6.45
CA SER A 112 8.84 5.35 -6.34
C SER A 112 8.30 4.53 -5.17
N SER A 113 7.29 5.05 -4.48
CA SER A 113 6.70 4.38 -3.33
C SER A 113 5.16 4.40 -3.35
N TYR A 114 4.57 3.27 -2.98
CA TYR A 114 3.14 3.08 -2.87
C TYR A 114 2.75 2.64 -1.45
N VAL A 115 1.78 3.32 -0.85
CA VAL A 115 1.07 2.83 0.33
C VAL A 115 -0.35 2.49 -0.09
N ILE A 116 -0.69 1.21 -0.02
CA ILE A 116 -1.95 0.65 -0.50
C ILE A 116 -2.73 0.12 0.69
N PHE A 117 -3.93 0.66 0.92
CA PHE A 117 -4.87 0.14 1.91
C PHE A 117 -5.99 -0.62 1.21
N ILE A 118 -6.20 -1.88 1.57
CA ILE A 118 -7.35 -2.68 1.15
C ILE A 118 -8.38 -2.58 2.28
N CYS A 119 -9.47 -1.86 2.03
CA CYS A 119 -10.48 -1.54 3.02
C CYS A 119 -11.74 -2.41 2.83
N ASP A 120 -12.18 -3.08 3.91
CA ASP A 120 -13.48 -3.78 3.95
C ASP A 120 -14.64 -2.82 4.27
N PHE A 121 -14.48 -1.57 3.85
CA PHE A 121 -15.45 -0.47 3.98
C PHE A 121 -15.08 0.62 2.99
N ASP A 122 -16.01 1.53 2.70
CA ASP A 122 -15.69 2.74 1.94
C ASP A 122 -15.01 3.78 2.85
N PRO A 123 -13.72 4.10 2.62
CA PRO A 123 -12.97 5.01 3.48
C PRO A 123 -13.39 6.48 3.35
N PHE A 124 -13.98 6.88 2.20
CA PHE A 124 -14.30 8.28 1.89
C PHE A 124 -15.79 8.54 1.67
N GLY A 125 -16.61 7.50 1.45
CA GLY A 125 -18.05 7.63 1.28
C GLY A 125 -18.50 7.97 -0.15
N GLU A 126 -17.61 7.90 -1.13
CA GLU A 126 -17.88 8.25 -2.54
C GLU A 126 -18.12 7.01 -3.42
N LYS A 127 -18.21 5.82 -2.80
CA LYS A 127 -18.54 4.54 -3.45
C LYS A 127 -17.64 4.14 -4.62
N GLN A 128 -16.37 4.54 -4.57
CA GLN A 128 -15.37 4.11 -5.54
C GLN A 128 -14.68 2.82 -5.09
N TYR A 129 -14.30 1.96 -6.03
CA TYR A 129 -13.45 0.79 -5.75
C TYR A 129 -12.00 1.20 -5.47
N ARG A 130 -11.52 2.29 -6.10
CA ARG A 130 -10.17 2.80 -5.95
C ARG A 130 -10.17 4.31 -5.76
N TYR A 131 -9.40 4.76 -4.79
CA TYR A 131 -9.04 6.18 -4.58
C TYR A 131 -7.53 6.30 -4.64
N THR A 132 -7.02 7.07 -5.59
CA THR A 132 -5.59 7.33 -5.74
C THR A 132 -5.30 8.78 -5.38
N PHE A 133 -4.30 8.99 -4.52
CA PHE A 133 -3.86 10.31 -4.09
C PHE A 133 -2.42 10.54 -4.49
N GLU A 134 -2.19 11.68 -5.12
CA GLU A 134 -0.91 12.18 -5.58
C GLU A 134 -0.79 13.66 -5.25
N MET A 135 0.45 14.16 -5.17
CA MET A 135 0.69 15.58 -4.98
C MET A 135 0.43 16.34 -6.29
N LYS A 136 -0.41 17.38 -6.23
CA LYS A 136 -0.75 18.22 -7.37
C LYS A 136 -0.55 19.70 -7.05
N CYS A 137 -0.10 20.48 -8.04
CA CYS A 137 -0.03 21.93 -7.94
C CYS A 137 -1.46 22.50 -7.99
N LYS A 138 -1.85 23.24 -6.94
CA LYS A 138 -3.18 23.88 -6.85
C LYS A 138 -3.40 24.96 -7.90
N GLU A 139 -2.35 25.70 -8.21
CA GLU A 139 -2.40 26.84 -9.12
C GLU A 139 -2.37 26.42 -10.58
N LYS A 140 -1.83 25.22 -10.87
CA LYS A 140 -1.67 24.75 -12.25
C LYS A 140 -1.59 23.23 -12.31
N GLU A 141 -2.68 22.56 -12.65
CA GLU A 141 -2.79 21.08 -12.66
C GLU A 141 -1.76 20.38 -13.55
N LYS A 142 -1.29 21.04 -14.62
CA LYS A 142 -0.30 20.48 -15.55
C LYS A 142 1.12 20.40 -14.98
N VAL A 143 1.38 21.07 -13.86
CA VAL A 143 2.70 21.02 -13.20
C VAL A 143 2.81 19.73 -12.42
N GLN A 144 3.76 18.88 -12.84
CA GLN A 144 4.10 17.66 -12.12
C GLN A 144 5.02 17.98 -10.95
N PHE A 145 4.69 17.49 -9.76
CA PHE A 145 5.56 17.64 -8.58
C PHE A 145 6.76 16.68 -8.65
N GLY A 146 6.56 15.48 -9.18
CA GLY A 146 7.64 14.52 -9.48
C GLY A 146 8.22 13.82 -8.24
N ASP A 147 7.46 13.73 -7.14
CA ASP A 147 7.91 13.06 -5.92
C ASP A 147 7.76 11.52 -5.97
N CYS A 148 7.14 11.00 -7.01
CA CYS A 148 6.95 9.55 -7.24
C CYS A 148 6.32 8.81 -6.07
N ARG A 149 5.47 9.51 -5.30
CA ARG A 149 4.80 9.00 -4.12
C ARG A 149 3.31 8.84 -4.35
N HIS A 150 2.80 7.65 -4.08
CA HIS A 150 1.41 7.31 -4.34
C HIS A 150 0.73 6.72 -3.10
N ILE A 151 -0.51 7.10 -2.84
CA ILE A 151 -1.34 6.53 -1.79
C ILE A 151 -2.61 6.01 -2.45
N VAL A 152 -2.90 4.71 -2.29
CA VAL A 152 -4.04 4.05 -2.91
C VAL A 152 -4.91 3.41 -1.84
N PHE A 153 -6.21 3.66 -1.93
CA PHE A 153 -7.20 2.95 -1.13
C PHE A 153 -8.08 2.13 -2.08
N LEU A 154 -8.15 0.83 -1.81
CA LEU A 154 -9.07 -0.07 -2.47
C LEU A 154 -10.23 -0.36 -1.53
N SER A 155 -11.46 -0.27 -2.01
CA SER A 155 -12.68 -0.51 -1.23
C SER A 155 -13.42 -1.73 -1.76
N THR A 156 -13.80 -2.65 -0.88
CA THR A 156 -14.69 -3.77 -1.26
C THR A 156 -16.14 -3.32 -1.43
N CYS A 157 -16.46 -2.07 -1.05
CA CYS A 157 -17.80 -1.49 -1.08
C CYS A 157 -18.01 -0.50 -2.24
N GLY A 158 -17.18 -0.55 -3.27
CA GLY A 158 -17.32 0.29 -4.45
C GLY A 158 -18.56 -0.10 -5.28
N GLU A 159 -19.16 0.88 -5.96
CA GLU A 159 -20.29 0.70 -6.86
C GLU A 159 -20.02 1.31 -8.26
N ASN A 160 -19.07 2.24 -8.34
CA ASN A 160 -18.94 3.18 -9.45
C ASN A 160 -17.52 3.33 -9.96
N ASP A 161 -16.87 2.26 -10.43
CA ASP A 161 -15.71 2.46 -11.27
C ASP A 161 -15.55 1.35 -12.33
N GLU A 162 -14.68 1.61 -13.32
CA GLU A 162 -14.48 0.72 -14.45
C GLU A 162 -13.56 -0.47 -14.13
N ILE A 163 -12.92 -0.52 -12.97
CA ILE A 163 -11.99 -1.59 -12.58
C ILE A 163 -12.71 -2.94 -12.51
N GLY A 164 -13.99 -2.95 -12.12
CA GLY A 164 -14.82 -4.17 -12.06
C GLY A 164 -15.34 -4.66 -13.41
N ARG A 165 -15.23 -3.88 -14.49
CA ARG A 165 -15.80 -4.21 -15.81
C ARG A 165 -14.79 -4.82 -16.79
N ALA A 166 -13.51 -4.76 -16.50
CA ALA A 166 -12.47 -5.14 -17.46
C ALA A 166 -12.17 -6.65 -17.50
N HIS A 167 -12.77 -7.47 -16.63
CA HIS A 167 -12.45 -8.90 -16.51
C HIS A 167 -13.68 -9.77 -16.16
N VAL A 168 -14.73 -9.70 -16.95
CA VAL A 168 -15.72 -10.76 -17.03
C VAL A 168 -15.64 -11.40 -18.40
#